data_f808d36937e7cc71537b6beea196a60f
#
_entry.id   f808d36937e7cc71537b6beea196a60f
#
_cell.length_a   1.000
_cell.length_b   1.000
_cell.length_c   1.000
_cell.angle_alpha   90.00
_cell.angle_beta   90.00
_cell.angle_gamma   90.00
#
_symmetry.space_group_name_H-M   'P 1'
#
loop_
_entity.id
_entity.type
_entity.pdbx_description
1 polymer ?
#
loop_
_entity_poly.entity_id
_entity_poly.type
_entity_poly.pdbx_seq_one_letter_code
_entity_poly.pdbx_strand_id
1 'polypeptide(L)'
;MRTLLTKTHAERAGYALLMVVFLAALAVMAVGGALTWTSSSRRATVRNNLYYSSVAAAEAATEKAVGLMAYDFRQGDQSKIWSSLTTYRAAVPTTAEDASWSGYTFQDLAGNSGVLTVTNTTLFAFTNLVGQYKNLRGVAGTFQVAAKAVNSSGTEIVPAAVQQEVQLATIPVFQFAIYYNILMEISCGQTFNIWGPVHANQDMYVEPDSTMVFWDDVGAVGSINFSRAPGDGRTPPSGTVTYKGSHTAGMGSLSLPIGTNNSPAAIAALLDPPPTNEVATSAMGKQRFYNKADMIITVSNSTITASAGIANSLTVITNALPFITTNSSFTDARESKTVKAINIDVGKFTTWNSTNTSLRTIEGKPVGTLYVVDKRTGLTSSQLGAVRLTNGVVIPSTGLTVVTPQPLYIDGNYNCFNTNGLGSTNTTYSYPAAVMADAITILSGNWTDGNSTAAVGSRNATPTTVNAAFLTGEVETSVHGSYSGGAENFPRFLETWGSANTFTYNGSMVAMFGSRYATNAWGQSNVYGPPARNWTYDRNFNDPAKLPPSTPSVSTLIRSHWARLSTH
;
A
#
# COMPACT_ATOMS: atom_id res chain seq x y z
N MET A 1 -45.99 -72.31 -85.47
CA MET A 1 -44.74 -71.59 -85.52
C MET A 1 -44.96 -70.11 -85.08
N ARG A 2 -44.25 -69.62 -84.12
CA ARG A 2 -44.28 -68.27 -83.60
C ARG A 2 -45.47 -67.77 -82.81
N THR A 3 -45.34 -67.79 -81.48
CA THR A 3 -45.77 -66.66 -80.64
C THR A 3 -45.06 -66.78 -79.30
N LEU A 4 -44.05 -66.11 -79.10
CA LEU A 4 -43.37 -65.83 -77.87
C LEU A 4 -42.85 -64.45 -77.93
N LEU A 5 -43.23 -63.58 -76.99
CA LEU A 5 -42.61 -62.37 -76.52
C LEU A 5 -43.55 -61.17 -76.42
N THR A 6 -44.30 -61.10 -75.36
CA THR A 6 -44.78 -59.82 -74.80
C THR A 6 -45.23 -60.02 -73.29
N LYS A 7 -44.27 -60.34 -72.41
CA LYS A 7 -44.62 -60.40 -70.98
C LYS A 7 -43.51 -59.98 -70.05
N THR A 8 -42.70 -58.97 -70.42
CA THR A 8 -41.58 -58.57 -69.61
C THR A 8 -41.50 -57.08 -69.34
N HIS A 9 -42.40 -56.23 -69.83
CA HIS A 9 -42.28 -54.76 -69.62
C HIS A 9 -43.18 -54.22 -68.50
N ALA A 10 -44.28 -54.88 -68.13
CA ALA A 10 -45.16 -54.34 -67.08
C ALA A 10 -44.63 -54.56 -65.67
N GLU A 11 -43.91 -55.68 -65.42
CA GLU A 11 -43.32 -55.94 -64.07
C GLU A 11 -42.14 -54.99 -63.77
N ARG A 12 -41.37 -54.59 -64.70
CA ARG A 12 -40.24 -53.62 -64.45
C ARG A 12 -40.72 -52.22 -64.16
N ALA A 13 -41.85 -51.76 -64.69
CA ALA A 13 -42.44 -50.45 -64.40
C ALA A 13 -42.98 -50.36 -62.97
N GLY A 14 -43.55 -51.46 -62.41
CA GLY A 14 -44.02 -51.50 -61.06
C GLY A 14 -42.91 -51.38 -60.00
N TYR A 15 -41.77 -52.06 -60.23
CA TYR A 15 -40.62 -51.97 -59.32
C TYR A 15 -39.94 -50.58 -59.33
N ALA A 16 -39.87 -49.94 -60.50
CA ALA A 16 -39.31 -48.57 -60.62
C ALA A 16 -40.15 -47.55 -59.83
N LEU A 17 -41.49 -47.63 -59.91
CA LEU A 17 -42.39 -46.75 -59.15
C LEU A 17 -42.26 -46.99 -57.63
N LEU A 18 -42.16 -48.23 -57.22
CA LEU A 18 -42.00 -48.61 -55.79
C LEU A 18 -40.66 -48.11 -55.23
N MET A 19 -39.56 -48.20 -56.01
CA MET A 19 -38.24 -47.66 -55.68
C MET A 19 -38.26 -46.15 -55.57
N VAL A 20 -38.91 -45.43 -56.48
CA VAL A 20 -39.05 -43.99 -56.44
C VAL A 20 -39.83 -43.52 -55.20
N VAL A 21 -40.95 -44.20 -54.87
CA VAL A 21 -41.73 -43.87 -53.69
C VAL A 21 -40.94 -44.14 -52.41
N PHE A 22 -40.18 -45.26 -52.38
CA PHE A 22 -39.31 -45.57 -51.22
C PHE A 22 -38.17 -44.57 -51.05
N LEU A 23 -37.49 -44.20 -52.14
CA LEU A 23 -36.46 -43.16 -52.11
C LEU A 23 -37.02 -41.78 -51.76
N ALA A 24 -38.21 -41.43 -52.22
CA ALA A 24 -38.89 -40.19 -51.86
C ALA A 24 -39.25 -40.19 -50.34
N ALA A 25 -39.76 -41.33 -49.83
CA ALA A 25 -40.04 -41.48 -48.39
C ALA A 25 -38.75 -41.34 -47.53
N LEU A 26 -37.64 -41.97 -47.97
CA LEU A 26 -36.33 -41.82 -47.29
C LEU A 26 -35.82 -40.39 -47.36
N ALA A 27 -35.98 -39.73 -48.49
CA ALA A 27 -35.57 -38.34 -48.66
C ALA A 27 -36.39 -37.39 -47.74
N VAL A 28 -37.70 -37.61 -47.63
CA VAL A 28 -38.59 -36.85 -46.70
C VAL A 28 -38.21 -37.11 -45.24
N MET A 29 -37.91 -38.37 -44.88
CA MET A 29 -37.43 -38.69 -43.54
C MET A 29 -36.06 -38.06 -43.24
N ALA A 30 -35.13 -38.08 -44.17
CA ALA A 30 -33.81 -37.44 -44.03
C ALA A 30 -33.94 -35.92 -43.88
N VAL A 31 -34.77 -35.27 -44.73
CA VAL A 31 -35.05 -33.83 -44.60
C VAL A 31 -35.73 -33.50 -43.28
N GLY A 32 -36.73 -34.26 -42.86
CA GLY A 32 -37.41 -34.13 -41.58
C GLY A 32 -36.45 -34.29 -40.41
N GLY A 33 -35.56 -35.27 -40.46
CA GLY A 33 -34.49 -35.47 -39.46
C GLY A 33 -33.50 -34.29 -39.42
N ALA A 34 -33.06 -33.78 -40.58
CA ALA A 34 -32.17 -32.62 -40.67
C ALA A 34 -32.83 -31.36 -40.15
N LEU A 35 -34.10 -31.12 -40.45
CA LEU A 35 -34.84 -29.95 -39.93
C LEU A 35 -35.05 -30.02 -38.42
N THR A 36 -35.38 -31.17 -37.87
CA THR A 36 -35.49 -31.35 -36.41
C THR A 36 -34.16 -31.19 -35.71
N TRP A 37 -33.06 -31.73 -36.25
CA TRP A 37 -31.70 -31.55 -35.73
C TRP A 37 -31.28 -30.10 -35.78
N THR A 38 -31.50 -29.39 -36.92
CA THR A 38 -31.18 -27.97 -37.10
C THR A 38 -31.96 -27.09 -36.11
N SER A 39 -33.25 -27.35 -35.93
CA SER A 39 -34.11 -26.65 -34.98
C SER A 39 -33.65 -26.86 -33.53
N SER A 40 -33.33 -28.11 -33.16
CA SER A 40 -32.81 -28.47 -31.84
C SER A 40 -31.44 -27.82 -31.57
N SER A 41 -30.53 -27.87 -32.55
CA SER A 41 -29.21 -27.22 -32.46
C SER A 41 -29.33 -25.72 -32.32
N ARG A 42 -30.23 -25.08 -33.11
CA ARG A 42 -30.48 -23.62 -32.99
C ARG A 42 -31.04 -23.27 -31.61
N ARG A 43 -31.97 -24.04 -31.05
CA ARG A 43 -32.49 -23.81 -29.70
C ARG A 43 -31.39 -23.92 -28.64
N ALA A 44 -30.54 -24.96 -28.75
CA ALA A 44 -29.41 -25.14 -27.85
C ALA A 44 -28.44 -23.95 -27.91
N THR A 45 -28.11 -23.44 -29.11
CA THR A 45 -27.25 -22.29 -29.31
C THR A 45 -27.87 -21.02 -28.71
N VAL A 46 -29.16 -20.77 -28.96
CA VAL A 46 -29.86 -19.59 -28.41
C VAL A 46 -29.88 -19.67 -26.87
N ARG A 47 -30.19 -20.84 -26.32
CA ARG A 47 -30.19 -21.03 -24.86
C ARG A 47 -28.81 -20.82 -24.24
N ASN A 48 -27.76 -21.30 -24.87
CA ASN A 48 -26.39 -21.08 -24.43
C ASN A 48 -26.02 -19.59 -24.46
N ASN A 49 -26.39 -18.88 -25.54
CA ASN A 49 -26.13 -17.45 -25.64
C ASN A 49 -26.87 -16.67 -24.55
N LEU A 50 -28.14 -17.00 -24.30
CA LEU A 50 -28.93 -16.40 -23.22
C LEU A 50 -28.31 -16.70 -21.84
N TYR A 51 -27.83 -17.93 -21.63
CA TYR A 51 -27.16 -18.30 -20.38
C TYR A 51 -25.88 -17.48 -20.16
N TYR A 52 -24.98 -17.39 -21.14
CA TYR A 52 -23.76 -16.59 -21.01
C TYR A 52 -24.04 -15.09 -20.88
N SER A 53 -25.07 -14.59 -21.53
CA SER A 53 -25.55 -13.22 -21.37
C SER A 53 -26.06 -12.97 -19.93
N SER A 54 -26.81 -13.92 -19.36
CA SER A 54 -27.24 -13.86 -17.96
C SER A 54 -26.07 -13.99 -16.98
N VAL A 55 -25.04 -14.79 -17.28
CA VAL A 55 -23.80 -14.86 -16.49
C VAL A 55 -23.11 -13.51 -16.47
N ALA A 56 -22.92 -12.89 -17.64
CA ALA A 56 -22.26 -11.58 -17.75
C ALA A 56 -23.05 -10.49 -17.01
N ALA A 57 -24.39 -10.52 -17.07
CA ALA A 57 -25.24 -9.61 -16.34
C ALA A 57 -25.12 -9.81 -14.81
N ALA A 58 -25.14 -11.06 -14.34
CA ALA A 58 -24.96 -11.37 -12.92
C ALA A 58 -23.57 -10.95 -12.42
N GLU A 59 -22.54 -11.16 -13.23
CA GLU A 59 -21.17 -10.69 -12.95
C GLU A 59 -21.12 -9.17 -12.86
N ALA A 60 -21.70 -8.43 -13.80
CA ALA A 60 -21.77 -6.98 -13.76
C ALA A 60 -22.45 -6.45 -12.48
N ALA A 61 -23.51 -7.14 -12.02
CA ALA A 61 -24.19 -6.79 -10.78
C ALA A 61 -23.29 -6.99 -9.55
N THR A 62 -22.58 -8.13 -9.48
CA THR A 62 -21.63 -8.37 -8.38
C THR A 62 -20.46 -7.39 -8.42
N GLU A 63 -19.92 -7.09 -9.60
CA GLU A 63 -18.84 -6.11 -9.80
C GLU A 63 -19.23 -4.71 -9.33
N LYS A 64 -20.46 -4.27 -9.62
CA LYS A 64 -20.97 -2.98 -9.15
C LYS A 64 -20.97 -2.89 -7.63
N ALA A 65 -21.48 -3.92 -6.94
CA ALA A 65 -21.48 -3.97 -5.48
C ALA A 65 -20.05 -4.01 -4.91
N VAL A 66 -19.18 -4.85 -5.45
CA VAL A 66 -17.77 -4.96 -5.05
C VAL A 66 -17.03 -3.64 -5.28
N GLY A 67 -17.29 -2.97 -6.39
CA GLY A 67 -16.72 -1.63 -6.68
C GLY A 67 -17.13 -0.58 -5.65
N LEU A 68 -18.40 -0.55 -5.24
CA LEU A 68 -18.88 0.34 -4.17
C LEU A 68 -18.28 0.00 -2.82
N MET A 69 -18.16 -1.29 -2.48
CA MET A 69 -17.50 -1.73 -1.24
C MET A 69 -16.03 -1.29 -1.22
N ALA A 70 -15.31 -1.46 -2.33
CA ALA A 70 -13.92 -1.02 -2.46
C ALA A 70 -13.77 0.50 -2.31
N TYR A 71 -14.69 1.26 -2.94
CA TYR A 71 -14.70 2.72 -2.86
C TYR A 71 -14.94 3.20 -1.42
N ASP A 72 -15.98 2.70 -0.75
CA ASP A 72 -16.31 3.08 0.62
C ASP A 72 -15.22 2.69 1.62
N PHE A 73 -14.59 1.53 1.44
CA PHE A 73 -13.53 1.07 2.32
C PHE A 73 -12.24 1.89 2.21
N ARG A 74 -11.95 2.44 1.03
CA ARG A 74 -10.82 3.37 0.83
C ARG A 74 -11.03 4.73 1.47
N GLN A 75 -12.27 5.19 1.60
CA GLN A 75 -12.60 6.48 2.17
C GLN A 75 -12.81 6.45 3.67
N GLY A 76 -13.11 5.29 4.21
CA GLY A 76 -13.45 5.10 5.61
C GLY A 76 -12.76 3.88 6.21
N ASP A 77 -13.40 3.31 7.18
CA ASP A 77 -12.99 2.08 7.86
C ASP A 77 -14.10 1.01 7.77
N GLN A 78 -13.92 -0.07 8.50
CA GLN A 78 -14.93 -1.13 8.58
C GLN A 78 -16.33 -0.64 8.99
N SER A 79 -16.45 0.46 9.74
CA SER A 79 -17.75 1.01 10.17
C SER A 79 -18.57 1.51 8.98
N LYS A 80 -17.91 2.09 7.98
CA LYS A 80 -18.53 2.51 6.73
C LYS A 80 -19.10 1.32 5.96
N ILE A 81 -18.38 0.21 5.90
CA ILE A 81 -18.87 -1.03 5.26
C ILE A 81 -20.13 -1.55 5.96
N TRP A 82 -20.13 -1.61 7.30
CA TRP A 82 -21.29 -2.07 8.06
C TRP A 82 -22.51 -1.18 7.87
N SER A 83 -22.32 0.13 7.88
CA SER A 83 -23.43 1.09 7.67
C SER A 83 -23.99 1.10 6.25
N SER A 84 -23.23 0.64 5.25
CA SER A 84 -23.59 0.66 3.83
C SER A 84 -24.09 -0.68 3.28
N LEU A 85 -24.25 -1.73 4.09
CA LEU A 85 -24.66 -3.06 3.60
C LEU A 85 -25.98 -3.06 2.80
N THR A 86 -26.96 -2.25 3.23
CA THR A 86 -28.25 -2.11 2.50
C THR A 86 -28.02 -1.48 1.12
N THR A 87 -27.14 -0.49 1.02
CA THR A 87 -26.77 0.15 -0.25
C THR A 87 -26.12 -0.86 -1.20
N TYR A 88 -25.19 -1.70 -0.70
CA TYR A 88 -24.54 -2.70 -1.53
C TYR A 88 -25.53 -3.76 -2.03
N ARG A 89 -26.47 -4.18 -1.17
CA ARG A 89 -27.54 -5.11 -1.57
C ARG A 89 -28.44 -4.52 -2.66
N ALA A 90 -28.68 -3.25 -2.66
CA ALA A 90 -29.48 -2.54 -3.66
C ALA A 90 -28.70 -2.15 -4.93
N ALA A 91 -27.38 -2.44 -5.00
CA ALA A 91 -26.51 -2.00 -6.07
C ALA A 91 -26.63 -2.84 -7.36
N VAL A 92 -27.85 -3.03 -7.86
CA VAL A 92 -28.08 -3.69 -9.15
C VAL A 92 -27.85 -2.72 -10.32
N PRO A 93 -27.42 -3.19 -11.50
CA PRO A 93 -27.39 -2.40 -12.72
C PRO A 93 -28.79 -1.88 -13.09
N THR A 94 -28.89 -0.65 -13.58
CA THR A 94 -30.16 0.02 -13.87
C THR A 94 -30.21 0.58 -15.29
N THR A 95 -31.40 0.75 -15.84
CA THR A 95 -31.62 1.34 -17.18
C THR A 95 -31.17 2.80 -17.26
N ALA A 96 -31.02 3.49 -16.14
CA ALA A 96 -30.45 4.83 -16.10
C ALA A 96 -28.95 4.85 -16.37
N GLU A 97 -28.24 3.75 -16.12
CA GLU A 97 -26.80 3.57 -16.41
C GLU A 97 -26.59 3.13 -17.85
N ASP A 98 -27.40 2.14 -18.31
CA ASP A 98 -27.37 1.65 -19.68
C ASP A 98 -28.71 1.02 -20.06
N ALA A 99 -29.25 1.39 -21.22
CA ALA A 99 -30.54 0.90 -21.74
C ALA A 99 -30.56 -0.64 -21.91
N SER A 100 -29.44 -1.28 -22.12
CA SER A 100 -29.33 -2.75 -22.27
C SER A 100 -29.80 -3.51 -21.04
N TRP A 101 -29.76 -2.90 -19.85
CA TRP A 101 -30.24 -3.53 -18.62
C TRP A 101 -31.75 -3.72 -18.56
N SER A 102 -32.53 -3.12 -19.46
CA SER A 102 -33.98 -3.32 -19.55
C SER A 102 -34.39 -4.76 -19.80
N GLY A 103 -33.51 -5.56 -20.42
CA GLY A 103 -33.73 -7.00 -20.69
C GLY A 103 -33.44 -7.93 -19.50
N TYR A 104 -33.05 -7.41 -18.34
CA TYR A 104 -32.62 -8.22 -17.20
C TYR A 104 -33.39 -7.90 -15.93
N THR A 105 -33.67 -8.95 -15.16
CA THR A 105 -34.11 -8.83 -13.76
C THR A 105 -33.01 -9.39 -12.86
N PHE A 106 -32.56 -8.58 -11.91
CA PHE A 106 -31.56 -8.96 -10.93
C PHE A 106 -32.25 -9.44 -9.65
N GLN A 107 -31.73 -10.52 -9.07
CA GLN A 107 -32.28 -11.14 -7.85
C GLN A 107 -31.11 -11.54 -6.92
N ASP A 108 -31.41 -11.59 -5.62
CA ASP A 108 -30.56 -12.28 -4.66
C ASP A 108 -30.69 -13.82 -4.80
N LEU A 109 -29.91 -14.56 -4.02
CA LEU A 109 -29.98 -16.03 -4.06
C LEU A 109 -31.30 -16.60 -3.51
N ALA A 110 -32.06 -15.82 -2.73
CA ALA A 110 -33.40 -16.18 -2.24
C ALA A 110 -34.51 -15.87 -3.26
N GLY A 111 -34.19 -15.17 -4.36
CA GLY A 111 -35.17 -14.84 -5.43
C GLY A 111 -35.81 -13.46 -5.26
N ASN A 112 -35.41 -12.63 -4.30
CA ASN A 112 -35.93 -11.29 -4.15
C ASN A 112 -35.38 -10.39 -5.27
N SER A 113 -36.27 -9.69 -5.99
CA SER A 113 -35.90 -8.85 -7.14
C SER A 113 -35.39 -7.48 -6.70
N GLY A 114 -34.48 -6.89 -7.52
CA GLY A 114 -33.89 -5.56 -7.30
C GLY A 114 -32.83 -5.52 -6.21
N VAL A 115 -32.37 -6.67 -5.73
CA VAL A 115 -31.35 -6.77 -4.68
C VAL A 115 -30.35 -7.90 -4.99
N LEU A 116 -29.19 -7.80 -4.35
CA LEU A 116 -28.09 -8.77 -4.37
C LEU A 116 -27.94 -9.45 -3.02
N THR A 117 -27.35 -10.64 -2.99
CA THR A 117 -26.85 -11.24 -1.76
C THR A 117 -25.51 -10.61 -1.40
N VAL A 118 -25.41 -9.92 -0.25
CA VAL A 118 -24.15 -9.46 0.34
C VAL A 118 -24.12 -9.96 1.77
N THR A 119 -23.24 -10.90 2.05
CA THR A 119 -23.13 -11.57 3.36
C THR A 119 -21.69 -11.51 3.85
N ASN A 120 -21.49 -11.12 5.10
CA ASN A 120 -20.21 -11.23 5.75
C ASN A 120 -19.99 -12.71 6.15
N THR A 121 -18.87 -13.28 5.75
CA THR A 121 -18.49 -14.66 6.07
C THR A 121 -17.48 -14.74 7.21
N THR A 122 -16.61 -13.72 7.35
CA THR A 122 -15.71 -13.59 8.50
C THR A 122 -15.72 -12.15 8.99
N LEU A 123 -15.83 -11.95 10.31
CA LEU A 123 -15.74 -10.64 10.93
C LEU A 123 -14.33 -10.05 10.76
N PHE A 124 -14.23 -8.72 10.81
CA PHE A 124 -12.95 -8.05 10.79
C PHE A 124 -12.11 -8.45 12.01
N ALA A 125 -10.98 -9.09 11.74
CA ALA A 125 -10.01 -9.51 12.73
C ALA A 125 -8.59 -9.46 12.14
N PHE A 126 -7.58 -9.39 13.00
CA PHE A 126 -6.18 -9.48 12.56
C PHE A 126 -5.89 -10.93 12.12
N THR A 127 -5.58 -11.11 10.84
CA THR A 127 -5.43 -12.42 10.21
C THR A 127 -4.38 -12.40 9.10
N ASN A 128 -3.98 -13.57 8.63
CA ASN A 128 -3.21 -13.69 7.39
C ASN A 128 -4.09 -13.33 6.20
N LEU A 129 -3.53 -12.57 5.26
CA LEU A 129 -4.24 -12.17 4.06
C LEU A 129 -4.20 -13.27 3.00
N VAL A 130 -5.09 -13.16 2.00
CA VAL A 130 -5.20 -14.12 0.90
C VAL A 130 -4.69 -13.53 -0.43
N GLY A 131 -4.68 -14.33 -1.49
CA GLY A 131 -4.33 -13.89 -2.84
C GLY A 131 -2.92 -13.31 -2.94
N GLN A 132 -2.83 -12.14 -3.56
CA GLN A 132 -1.56 -11.46 -3.83
C GLN A 132 -0.83 -10.95 -2.56
N TYR A 133 -1.51 -10.89 -1.41
CA TYR A 133 -0.95 -10.44 -0.14
C TYR A 133 -0.85 -11.57 0.91
N LYS A 134 -0.87 -12.84 0.50
CA LYS A 134 -0.90 -14.04 1.37
C LYS A 134 0.21 -14.11 2.43
N ASN A 135 1.31 -13.38 2.24
CA ASN A 135 2.44 -13.38 3.19
C ASN A 135 2.39 -12.21 4.19
N LEU A 136 1.36 -11.34 4.07
CA LEU A 136 1.13 -10.22 4.96
C LEU A 136 -0.01 -10.52 5.93
N ARG A 137 -0.07 -9.75 7.00
CA ARG A 137 -1.11 -9.81 8.01
C ARG A 137 -1.80 -8.46 8.13
N GLY A 138 -3.10 -8.49 8.37
CA GLY A 138 -3.88 -7.26 8.49
C GLY A 138 -5.21 -7.47 9.18
N VAL A 139 -5.92 -6.40 9.46
CA VAL A 139 -7.31 -6.49 9.92
C VAL A 139 -8.17 -6.68 8.68
N ALA A 140 -8.77 -7.86 8.55
CA ALA A 140 -9.54 -8.21 7.36
C ALA A 140 -10.87 -8.87 7.71
N GLY A 141 -11.88 -8.57 6.89
CA GLY A 141 -13.19 -9.21 6.89
C GLY A 141 -13.53 -9.72 5.50
N THR A 142 -14.15 -10.90 5.41
CA THR A 142 -14.49 -11.54 4.13
C THR A 142 -15.98 -11.41 3.87
N PHE A 143 -16.34 -11.12 2.64
CA PHE A 143 -17.71 -10.96 2.17
C PHE A 143 -17.95 -11.82 0.95
N GLN A 144 -19.12 -12.43 0.92
CA GLN A 144 -19.68 -13.11 -0.24
C GLN A 144 -20.66 -12.15 -0.93
N VAL A 145 -20.45 -11.88 -2.21
CA VAL A 145 -21.34 -11.08 -3.05
C VAL A 145 -21.85 -11.97 -4.16
N ALA A 146 -23.18 -12.15 -4.24
CA ALA A 146 -23.78 -13.01 -5.25
C ALA A 146 -25.01 -12.34 -5.88
N ALA A 147 -25.19 -12.60 -7.17
CA ALA A 147 -26.30 -12.11 -7.96
C ALA A 147 -26.84 -13.22 -8.85
N LYS A 148 -28.16 -13.25 -9.01
CA LYS A 148 -28.85 -14.01 -10.04
C LYS A 148 -29.41 -13.02 -11.06
N ALA A 149 -29.07 -13.17 -12.32
CA ALA A 149 -29.65 -12.43 -13.42
C ALA A 149 -30.57 -13.31 -14.25
N VAL A 150 -31.72 -12.78 -14.59
CA VAL A 150 -32.71 -13.45 -15.42
C VAL A 150 -32.92 -12.61 -16.66
N ASN A 151 -32.58 -13.16 -17.83
CA ASN A 151 -32.87 -12.49 -19.09
C ASN A 151 -34.35 -12.65 -19.43
N SER A 152 -35.06 -11.53 -19.60
CA SER A 152 -36.48 -11.47 -19.92
C SER A 152 -36.76 -10.95 -21.35
N SER A 153 -35.74 -10.76 -22.17
CA SER A 153 -35.87 -10.21 -23.53
C SER A 153 -36.28 -11.22 -24.62
N GLY A 154 -36.43 -12.50 -24.26
CA GLY A 154 -36.76 -13.58 -25.17
C GLY A 154 -37.94 -14.43 -24.74
N THR A 155 -38.30 -15.41 -25.59
CA THR A 155 -39.35 -16.42 -25.27
C THR A 155 -38.92 -17.47 -24.25
N GLU A 156 -37.61 -17.62 -24.03
CA GLU A 156 -37.06 -18.53 -23.05
C GLU A 156 -36.40 -17.74 -21.90
N ILE A 157 -36.76 -18.11 -20.67
CA ILE A 157 -36.16 -17.54 -19.45
C ILE A 157 -34.98 -18.43 -19.06
N VAL A 158 -33.76 -17.89 -19.11
CA VAL A 158 -32.53 -18.59 -18.72
C VAL A 158 -31.84 -17.83 -17.61
N PRO A 159 -32.03 -18.24 -16.34
CA PRO A 159 -31.33 -17.59 -15.24
C PRO A 159 -29.87 -18.08 -15.15
N ALA A 160 -29.00 -17.20 -14.67
CA ALA A 160 -27.66 -17.56 -14.24
C ALA A 160 -27.33 -16.83 -12.93
N ALA A 161 -26.49 -17.45 -12.10
CA ALA A 161 -26.03 -16.85 -10.86
C ALA A 161 -24.51 -16.91 -10.77
N VAL A 162 -23.93 -15.81 -10.26
CA VAL A 162 -22.50 -15.65 -10.02
C VAL A 162 -22.29 -15.26 -8.57
N GLN A 163 -21.23 -15.79 -7.99
CA GLN A 163 -20.75 -15.47 -6.66
C GLN A 163 -19.30 -15.02 -6.73
N GLN A 164 -18.98 -13.97 -5.99
CA GLN A 164 -17.62 -13.52 -5.72
C GLN A 164 -17.38 -13.52 -4.21
N GLU A 165 -16.21 -13.97 -3.80
CA GLU A 165 -15.73 -13.79 -2.45
C GLU A 165 -14.63 -12.74 -2.45
N VAL A 166 -14.78 -11.73 -1.59
CA VAL A 166 -13.83 -10.62 -1.47
C VAL A 166 -13.43 -10.44 -0.02
N GLN A 167 -12.13 -10.18 0.21
CA GLN A 167 -11.58 -9.81 1.49
C GLN A 167 -11.28 -8.31 1.49
N LEU A 168 -11.89 -7.56 2.41
CA LEU A 168 -11.55 -6.18 2.69
C LEU A 168 -10.50 -6.16 3.79
N ALA A 169 -9.34 -5.59 3.51
CA ALA A 169 -8.19 -5.66 4.43
C ALA A 169 -7.52 -4.30 4.62
N THR A 170 -7.10 -4.03 5.85
CA THR A 170 -6.14 -2.96 6.16
C THR A 170 -4.80 -3.58 6.54
N ILE A 171 -3.73 -3.11 5.90
CA ILE A 171 -2.37 -3.63 6.06
C ILE A 171 -1.52 -2.54 6.71
N PRO A 172 -0.91 -2.79 7.88
CA PRO A 172 0.07 -1.88 8.44
C PRO A 172 1.24 -1.66 7.47
N VAL A 173 1.56 -0.41 7.14
CA VAL A 173 2.57 -0.11 6.11
C VAL A 173 3.96 -0.60 6.49
N PHE A 174 4.25 -0.73 7.78
CA PHE A 174 5.54 -1.23 8.27
C PHE A 174 5.69 -2.75 8.18
N GLN A 175 4.69 -3.47 7.66
CA GLN A 175 4.88 -4.87 7.27
C GLN A 175 5.61 -5.03 5.93
N PHE A 176 5.82 -3.96 5.19
CA PHE A 176 6.72 -3.98 4.04
C PHE A 176 8.13 -3.58 4.47
N ALA A 177 9.13 -4.26 3.94
CA ALA A 177 10.53 -3.83 4.09
C ALA A 177 10.76 -2.50 3.37
N ILE A 178 10.19 -2.38 2.17
CA ILE A 178 10.19 -1.16 1.37
C ILE A 178 8.78 -0.96 0.78
N TYR A 179 8.19 0.21 1.03
CA TYR A 179 6.90 0.59 0.48
C TYR A 179 6.98 2.00 -0.14
N TYR A 180 6.56 2.12 -1.39
CA TYR A 180 6.54 3.41 -2.09
C TYR A 180 5.13 3.70 -2.61
N ASN A 181 4.59 4.87 -2.26
CA ASN A 181 3.36 5.40 -2.85
C ASN A 181 3.64 6.27 -4.08
N ILE A 182 4.88 6.66 -4.26
CA ILE A 182 5.44 7.37 -5.41
C ILE A 182 6.24 6.40 -6.29
N LEU A 183 6.84 6.87 -7.38
CA LEU A 183 7.72 6.03 -8.21
C LEU A 183 8.85 5.46 -7.34
N MET A 184 9.08 4.14 -7.44
CA MET A 184 10.16 3.49 -6.72
C MET A 184 11.37 3.33 -7.62
N GLU A 185 12.52 3.81 -7.13
CA GLU A 185 13.82 3.64 -7.76
C GLU A 185 14.75 2.91 -6.77
N ILE A 186 15.47 1.89 -7.23
CA ILE A 186 16.49 1.19 -6.43
C ILE A 186 17.74 1.02 -7.30
N SER A 187 18.80 1.77 -6.99
CA SER A 187 20.00 1.87 -7.81
C SER A 187 21.26 1.64 -6.97
N CYS A 188 21.59 0.37 -6.73
CA CYS A 188 22.73 0.04 -5.86
C CYS A 188 24.05 -0.11 -6.64
N GLY A 189 25.09 0.60 -6.20
CA GLY A 189 26.48 0.45 -6.69
C GLY A 189 27.26 -0.67 -6.02
N GLN A 190 26.72 -1.29 -4.96
CA GLN A 190 27.29 -2.43 -4.23
C GLN A 190 26.24 -3.53 -4.12
N THR A 191 26.65 -4.75 -3.76
CA THR A 191 25.71 -5.85 -3.50
C THR A 191 24.67 -5.43 -2.47
N PHE A 192 23.40 -5.59 -2.80
CA PHE A 192 22.29 -5.18 -1.95
C PHE A 192 21.30 -6.33 -1.77
N ASN A 193 21.18 -6.81 -0.54
CA ASN A 193 20.21 -7.82 -0.15
C ASN A 193 19.00 -7.15 0.49
N ILE A 194 17.81 -7.39 -0.05
CA ILE A 194 16.54 -6.85 0.44
C ILE A 194 15.76 -8.00 1.05
N TRP A 195 15.63 -7.97 2.38
CA TRP A 195 14.85 -8.91 3.16
C TRP A 195 13.49 -8.29 3.49
N GLY A 196 12.42 -9.08 3.40
CA GLY A 196 11.05 -8.66 3.63
C GLY A 196 10.34 -8.18 2.36
N PRO A 197 9.00 -8.08 2.40
CA PRO A 197 8.17 -7.76 1.24
C PRO A 197 8.43 -6.33 0.73
N VAL A 198 8.37 -6.17 -0.60
CA VAL A 198 8.53 -4.87 -1.28
C VAL A 198 7.27 -4.55 -2.07
N HIS A 199 6.77 -3.31 -1.97
CA HIS A 199 5.61 -2.86 -2.73
C HIS A 199 5.77 -1.43 -3.25
N ALA A 200 5.40 -1.22 -4.52
CA ALA A 200 5.30 0.10 -5.13
C ALA A 200 3.87 0.35 -5.63
N ASN A 201 3.27 1.48 -5.25
CA ASN A 201 1.96 1.91 -5.78
C ASN A 201 2.02 2.52 -7.19
N GLN A 202 3.23 2.66 -7.74
CA GLN A 202 3.48 3.11 -9.12
C GLN A 202 4.45 2.15 -9.81
N ASP A 203 5.16 2.62 -10.82
CA ASP A 203 6.22 1.84 -11.45
C ASP A 203 7.41 1.66 -10.50
N MET A 204 8.09 0.53 -10.65
CA MET A 204 9.33 0.22 -9.98
C MET A 204 10.46 0.14 -11.01
N TYR A 205 11.55 0.85 -10.74
CA TYR A 205 12.79 0.81 -11.52
C TYR A 205 13.88 0.16 -10.69
N VAL A 206 14.32 -1.01 -11.15
CA VAL A 206 15.36 -1.82 -10.49
C VAL A 206 16.61 -1.74 -11.35
N GLU A 207 17.61 -1.01 -10.87
CA GLU A 207 18.71 -0.54 -11.71
C GLU A 207 20.09 -0.69 -11.05
N PRO A 208 20.45 -1.90 -10.59
CA PRO A 208 21.72 -2.11 -9.93
C PRO A 208 22.91 -2.00 -10.89
N ASP A 209 24.02 -1.45 -10.40
CA ASP A 209 25.34 -1.56 -11.03
C ASP A 209 26.18 -2.68 -10.39
N SER A 210 25.59 -3.46 -9.45
CA SER A 210 26.15 -4.65 -8.81
C SER A 210 25.06 -5.72 -8.66
N THR A 211 25.21 -6.65 -7.72
CA THR A 211 24.21 -7.70 -7.47
C THR A 211 23.11 -7.20 -6.53
N MET A 212 21.85 -7.38 -6.92
CA MET A 212 20.68 -7.13 -6.09
C MET A 212 19.87 -8.40 -5.91
N VAL A 213 19.50 -8.71 -4.66
CA VAL A 213 18.71 -9.91 -4.34
C VAL A 213 17.50 -9.52 -3.50
N PHE A 214 16.32 -9.80 -4.02
CA PHE A 214 15.07 -9.75 -3.26
C PHE A 214 14.77 -11.13 -2.70
N TRP A 215 14.72 -11.24 -1.38
CA TRP A 215 14.53 -12.52 -0.67
C TRP A 215 13.07 -12.88 -0.44
N ASP A 216 12.18 -11.91 -0.48
CA ASP A 216 10.74 -12.06 -0.27
C ASP A 216 9.97 -11.52 -1.50
N ASP A 217 8.63 -11.46 -1.41
CA ASP A 217 7.77 -11.07 -2.53
C ASP A 217 7.94 -9.58 -2.90
N VAL A 218 7.92 -9.32 -4.20
CA VAL A 218 7.98 -7.98 -4.79
C VAL A 218 6.71 -7.70 -5.59
N GLY A 219 6.07 -6.57 -5.33
CA GLY A 219 4.85 -6.16 -6.02
C GLY A 219 4.91 -4.73 -6.52
N ALA A 220 4.30 -4.48 -7.68
CA ALA A 220 4.07 -3.14 -8.18
C ALA A 220 2.66 -3.02 -8.76
N VAL A 221 2.01 -1.87 -8.55
CA VAL A 221 0.74 -1.54 -9.24
C VAL A 221 1.01 -1.25 -10.70
N GLY A 222 2.08 -0.54 -11.00
CA GLY A 222 2.60 -0.34 -12.35
C GLY A 222 3.50 -1.49 -12.81
N SER A 223 4.50 -1.16 -13.60
CA SER A 223 5.48 -2.10 -14.16
C SER A 223 6.70 -2.26 -13.23
N ILE A 224 7.37 -3.41 -13.33
CA ILE A 224 8.70 -3.64 -12.73
C ILE A 224 9.71 -3.62 -13.87
N ASN A 225 10.54 -2.58 -13.92
CA ASN A 225 11.44 -2.29 -15.02
C ASN A 225 12.90 -2.52 -14.60
N PHE A 226 13.66 -3.26 -15.43
CA PHE A 226 15.11 -3.36 -15.31
C PHE A 226 15.75 -2.29 -16.22
N SER A 227 15.69 -1.04 -15.77
CA SER A 227 16.22 0.13 -16.49
C SER A 227 16.38 1.30 -15.53
N ARG A 228 17.08 2.35 -15.96
CA ARG A 228 17.12 3.61 -15.22
C ARG A 228 15.74 4.24 -15.14
N ALA A 229 15.48 4.91 -14.02
CA ALA A 229 14.25 5.67 -13.82
C ALA A 229 14.15 6.86 -14.80
N PRO A 230 12.94 7.31 -15.16
CA PRO A 230 12.77 8.51 -15.99
C PRO A 230 13.50 9.72 -15.38
N GLY A 231 14.31 10.41 -16.19
CA GLY A 231 15.15 11.55 -15.76
C GLY A 231 16.56 11.15 -15.33
N ASP A 232 16.86 9.88 -15.13
CA ASP A 232 18.21 9.42 -14.86
C ASP A 232 19.00 9.26 -16.16
N GLY A 233 19.92 10.18 -16.39
CA GLY A 233 20.79 10.19 -17.58
C GLY A 233 22.03 9.31 -17.50
N ARG A 234 22.18 8.48 -16.46
CA ARG A 234 23.33 7.57 -16.31
C ARG A 234 23.27 6.44 -17.36
N THR A 235 24.40 5.78 -17.58
CA THR A 235 24.47 4.58 -18.43
C THR A 235 23.50 3.50 -17.94
N PRO A 236 22.96 2.64 -18.82
CA PRO A 236 22.10 1.53 -18.42
C PRO A 236 22.70 0.71 -17.27
N PRO A 237 21.87 0.11 -16.37
CA PRO A 237 22.38 -0.69 -15.27
C PRO A 237 23.19 -1.88 -15.79
N SER A 238 24.32 -2.15 -15.13
CA SER A 238 25.27 -3.22 -15.50
C SER A 238 25.23 -4.42 -14.57
N GLY A 239 24.47 -4.31 -13.46
CA GLY A 239 24.38 -5.35 -12.44
C GLY A 239 23.35 -6.43 -12.76
N THR A 240 23.04 -7.25 -11.77
CA THR A 240 22.08 -8.36 -11.87
C THR A 240 21.02 -8.28 -10.78
N VAL A 241 19.82 -8.74 -11.10
CA VAL A 241 18.71 -8.84 -10.14
C VAL A 241 18.30 -10.30 -9.98
N THR A 242 18.12 -10.74 -8.74
CA THR A 242 17.58 -12.06 -8.42
C THR A 242 16.36 -11.91 -7.53
N TYR A 243 15.25 -12.49 -7.93
CA TYR A 243 14.03 -12.61 -7.14
C TYR A 243 13.96 -14.03 -6.56
N LYS A 244 13.95 -14.15 -5.22
CA LYS A 244 13.76 -15.43 -4.51
C LYS A 244 12.29 -15.69 -4.18
N GLY A 245 11.52 -14.61 -3.95
CA GLY A 245 10.06 -14.64 -3.86
C GLY A 245 9.38 -14.42 -5.21
N SER A 246 8.06 -14.23 -5.19
CA SER A 246 7.31 -13.81 -6.36
C SER A 246 7.65 -12.36 -6.74
N HIS A 247 7.53 -12.02 -8.03
CA HIS A 247 7.57 -10.62 -8.49
C HIS A 247 6.39 -10.40 -9.42
N THR A 248 5.52 -9.45 -9.06
CA THR A 248 4.22 -9.29 -9.70
C THR A 248 3.96 -7.81 -10.02
N ALA A 249 3.75 -7.50 -11.30
CA ALA A 249 3.25 -6.21 -11.77
C ALA A 249 1.71 -6.23 -11.90
N GLY A 250 1.09 -5.07 -11.96
CA GLY A 250 -0.36 -4.94 -12.10
C GLY A 250 -1.15 -5.30 -10.83
N MET A 251 -0.54 -5.15 -9.67
CA MET A 251 -1.21 -5.38 -8.38
C MET A 251 -2.29 -4.31 -8.10
N GLY A 252 -3.22 -4.63 -7.20
CA GLY A 252 -4.15 -3.62 -6.68
C GLY A 252 -3.44 -2.52 -5.88
N SER A 253 -3.86 -1.26 -6.07
CA SER A 253 -3.28 -0.15 -5.30
C SER A 253 -3.65 -0.23 -3.83
N LEU A 254 -2.71 0.13 -2.98
CA LEU A 254 -2.89 0.28 -1.54
C LEU A 254 -3.12 1.76 -1.22
N SER A 255 -4.21 2.09 -0.55
CA SER A 255 -4.61 3.47 -0.29
C SER A 255 -4.80 3.72 1.20
N LEU A 256 -4.38 4.90 1.67
CA LEU A 256 -4.71 5.34 3.02
C LEU A 256 -6.21 5.69 3.12
N PRO A 257 -6.88 5.42 4.24
CA PRO A 257 -8.30 5.73 4.42
C PRO A 257 -8.51 7.24 4.75
N ILE A 258 -8.05 8.12 3.85
CA ILE A 258 -8.06 9.58 4.02
C ILE A 258 -9.11 10.28 3.14
N GLY A 259 -10.01 9.52 2.55
CA GLY A 259 -11.02 10.01 1.62
C GLY A 259 -10.66 9.70 0.16
N THR A 260 -11.27 10.45 -0.76
CA THR A 260 -11.11 10.23 -2.22
C THR A 260 -9.74 10.62 -2.76
N ASN A 261 -9.07 11.59 -2.11
CA ASN A 261 -7.79 12.11 -2.55
C ASN A 261 -6.64 11.42 -1.80
N ASN A 262 -5.99 10.47 -2.45
CA ASN A 262 -4.78 9.78 -1.99
C ASN A 262 -3.53 10.24 -2.77
N SER A 263 -3.52 11.48 -3.28
CA SER A 263 -2.33 12.03 -3.92
C SER A 263 -1.16 12.13 -2.94
N PRO A 264 0.09 12.09 -3.42
CA PRO A 264 1.27 12.29 -2.56
C PRO A 264 1.19 13.56 -1.71
N ALA A 265 0.64 14.66 -2.25
CA ALA A 265 0.46 15.91 -1.51
C ALA A 265 -0.57 15.78 -0.36
N ALA A 266 -1.69 15.06 -0.57
CA ALA A 266 -2.67 14.80 0.48
C ALA A 266 -2.08 13.92 1.59
N ILE A 267 -1.24 12.96 1.24
CA ILE A 267 -0.56 12.09 2.21
C ILE A 267 0.51 12.88 2.98
N ALA A 268 1.29 13.72 2.32
CA ALA A 268 2.26 14.61 2.99
C ALA A 268 1.58 15.51 4.04
N ALA A 269 0.36 15.98 3.74
CA ALA A 269 -0.41 16.80 4.67
C ALA A 269 -0.80 16.07 5.98
N LEU A 270 -0.72 14.74 6.05
CA LEU A 270 -0.91 13.99 7.30
C LEU A 270 0.11 14.33 8.39
N LEU A 271 1.31 14.78 7.96
CA LEU A 271 2.35 15.26 8.88
C LEU A 271 2.07 16.67 9.40
N ASP A 272 1.25 17.46 8.72
CA ASP A 272 0.96 18.84 9.12
C ASP A 272 -0.06 18.91 10.26
N PRO A 273 -0.03 19.98 11.08
CA PRO A 273 -1.14 20.31 11.94
C PRO A 273 -2.43 20.45 11.14
N PRO A 274 -3.60 20.10 11.70
CA PRO A 274 -4.87 20.26 11.00
C PRO A 274 -5.13 21.73 10.66
N PRO A 275 -5.68 22.03 9.46
CA PRO A 275 -6.25 23.34 9.19
C PRO A 275 -7.38 23.68 10.17
N THR A 276 -7.61 24.98 10.40
CA THR A 276 -8.54 25.47 11.43
C THR A 276 -9.97 24.90 11.29
N ASN A 277 -10.40 24.59 10.08
CA ASN A 277 -11.75 24.08 9.78
C ASN A 277 -11.82 22.57 9.58
N GLU A 278 -10.70 21.84 9.77
CA GLU A 278 -10.72 20.39 9.64
C GLU A 278 -11.26 19.73 10.91
N VAL A 279 -12.27 18.88 10.73
CA VAL A 279 -12.86 18.12 11.83
C VAL A 279 -12.00 16.88 12.10
N ALA A 280 -11.58 16.68 13.35
CA ALA A 280 -10.72 15.56 13.77
C ALA A 280 -11.35 14.18 13.46
N THR A 281 -12.70 14.09 13.37
CA THR A 281 -13.42 12.85 13.05
C THR A 281 -13.63 12.64 11.55
N SER A 282 -13.21 13.58 10.68
CA SER A 282 -13.21 13.38 9.23
C SER A 282 -12.24 12.26 8.83
N ALA A 283 -12.35 11.73 7.61
CA ALA A 283 -11.43 10.70 7.12
C ALA A 283 -9.97 11.15 7.22
N MET A 284 -9.67 12.38 6.78
CA MET A 284 -8.35 12.98 6.87
C MET A 284 -7.93 13.23 8.32
N GLY A 285 -8.82 13.85 9.11
CA GLY A 285 -8.57 14.20 10.52
C GLY A 285 -8.21 12.99 11.38
N LYS A 286 -8.90 11.86 11.21
CA LYS A 286 -8.60 10.59 11.91
C LYS A 286 -7.20 10.06 11.59
N GLN A 287 -6.65 10.38 10.40
CA GLN A 287 -5.35 9.87 9.97
C GLN A 287 -4.19 10.83 10.25
N ARG A 288 -4.47 12.12 10.55
CA ARG A 288 -3.41 13.07 10.91
C ARG A 288 -2.64 12.62 12.15
N PHE A 289 -1.32 12.62 12.05
CA PHE A 289 -0.46 12.26 13.18
C PHE A 289 -0.57 13.26 14.34
N TYR A 290 -0.87 14.53 14.05
CA TYR A 290 -1.19 15.53 15.06
C TYR A 290 -2.35 15.07 15.97
N ASN A 291 -3.41 14.51 15.39
CA ASN A 291 -4.59 14.05 16.14
C ASN A 291 -4.39 12.67 16.79
N LYS A 292 -3.39 11.90 16.36
CA LYS A 292 -3.03 10.59 16.90
C LYS A 292 -1.94 10.68 17.98
N ALA A 293 -1.30 11.85 18.12
CA ALA A 293 -0.20 12.03 19.07
C ALA A 293 -0.69 12.00 20.51
N ASP A 294 0.02 11.26 21.35
CA ASP A 294 -0.19 11.29 22.80
C ASP A 294 0.36 12.60 23.38
N MET A 295 1.39 13.17 22.76
CA MET A 295 1.98 14.45 23.18
C MET A 295 2.39 15.28 21.97
N ILE A 296 2.02 16.57 21.98
CA ILE A 296 2.34 17.54 20.97
C ILE A 296 3.30 18.58 21.54
N ILE A 297 4.44 18.76 20.91
CA ILE A 297 5.42 19.81 21.19
C ILE A 297 5.36 20.85 20.10
N THR A 298 5.09 22.09 20.47
CA THR A 298 5.14 23.23 19.55
C THR A 298 6.28 24.18 19.98
N VAL A 299 7.19 24.44 19.05
CA VAL A 299 8.30 25.37 19.26
C VAL A 299 8.04 26.64 18.44
N SER A 300 7.98 27.77 19.11
CA SER A 300 7.89 29.12 18.50
C SER A 300 9.17 29.91 18.77
N ASN A 301 9.24 31.16 18.31
CA ASN A 301 10.41 32.01 18.54
C ASN A 301 10.70 32.29 20.02
N SER A 302 9.65 32.31 20.85
CA SER A 302 9.76 32.72 22.25
C SER A 302 9.38 31.63 23.24
N THR A 303 8.67 30.59 22.82
CA THR A 303 8.10 29.59 23.73
C THR A 303 8.22 28.17 23.18
N ILE A 304 8.37 27.23 24.11
CA ILE A 304 8.20 25.81 23.87
C ILE A 304 6.98 25.38 24.68
N THR A 305 5.96 24.89 24.02
CA THR A 305 4.75 24.37 24.68
C THR A 305 4.59 22.90 24.40
N ALA A 306 4.11 22.18 25.40
CA ALA A 306 3.71 20.78 25.28
C ALA A 306 2.25 20.64 25.64
N SER A 307 1.51 19.81 24.92
CA SER A 307 0.12 19.49 25.18
C SER A 307 -0.10 17.99 25.05
N ALA A 308 -0.99 17.43 25.83
CA ALA A 308 -1.39 16.04 25.78
C ALA A 308 -2.92 15.93 25.87
N GLY A 309 -3.47 14.79 25.46
CA GLY A 309 -4.90 14.53 25.46
C GLY A 309 -5.45 14.22 24.09
N ILE A 310 -6.76 13.95 24.05
CA ILE A 310 -7.46 13.61 22.80
C ILE A 310 -7.60 14.88 21.93
N ALA A 311 -7.49 14.73 20.62
CA ALA A 311 -7.76 15.77 19.65
C ALA A 311 -9.03 16.57 20.01
N ASN A 312 -8.95 17.90 20.03
CA ASN A 312 -9.96 18.86 20.48
C ASN A 312 -10.10 19.03 22.01
N SER A 313 -9.34 18.31 22.83
CA SER A 313 -9.33 18.47 24.30
C SER A 313 -7.90 18.38 24.84
N LEU A 314 -6.99 19.15 24.23
CA LEU A 314 -5.58 19.16 24.61
C LEU A 314 -5.37 19.94 25.93
N THR A 315 -4.69 19.30 26.88
CA THR A 315 -4.27 19.93 28.11
C THR A 315 -2.80 20.34 28.04
N VAL A 316 -2.51 21.59 28.38
CA VAL A 316 -1.12 22.10 28.38
C VAL A 316 -0.33 21.45 29.51
N ILE A 317 0.82 20.92 29.19
CA ILE A 317 1.79 20.37 30.13
C ILE A 317 2.63 21.54 30.70
N THR A 318 2.50 21.80 31.99
CA THR A 318 3.25 22.87 32.68
C THR A 318 4.59 22.42 33.26
N ASN A 319 4.85 21.11 33.25
CA ASN A 319 6.13 20.56 33.71
C ASN A 319 7.28 21.00 32.84
N ALA A 320 8.47 21.17 33.43
CA ALA A 320 9.69 21.41 32.66
C ALA A 320 9.95 20.28 31.64
N LEU A 321 10.46 20.64 30.51
CA LEU A 321 10.79 19.74 29.38
C LEU A 321 12.33 19.64 29.24
N PRO A 322 13.03 18.93 30.15
CA PRO A 322 14.49 18.93 30.25
C PRO A 322 15.17 18.23 29.04
N PHE A 323 14.38 17.60 28.19
CA PHE A 323 14.82 16.86 27.01
C PHE A 323 14.79 17.67 25.73
N ILE A 324 14.41 18.96 25.76
CA ILE A 324 14.30 19.82 24.57
C ILE A 324 15.32 20.95 24.64
N THR A 325 16.04 21.16 23.52
CA THR A 325 16.88 22.36 23.31
C THR A 325 16.71 22.86 21.88
N THR A 326 16.82 24.18 21.66
CA THR A 326 16.52 24.80 20.33
C THR A 326 17.66 25.66 19.78
N ASN A 327 18.83 25.65 20.40
CA ASN A 327 19.96 26.50 20.08
C ASN A 327 21.03 25.82 19.20
N SER A 328 20.80 24.63 18.70
CA SER A 328 21.74 23.92 17.83
C SER A 328 21.64 24.39 16.38
N SER A 329 22.81 24.52 15.74
CA SER A 329 22.90 24.91 14.35
C SER A 329 24.10 24.25 13.68
N PHE A 330 23.87 23.69 12.48
CA PHE A 330 24.89 23.04 11.66
C PHE A 330 24.55 23.20 10.17
N THR A 331 25.49 22.90 9.29
CA THR A 331 25.25 22.91 7.84
C THR A 331 24.86 21.54 7.34
N ASP A 332 23.72 21.47 6.64
CA ASP A 332 23.38 20.32 5.80
C ASP A 332 23.97 20.55 4.40
N ALA A 333 24.98 19.76 4.07
CA ALA A 333 25.69 19.89 2.80
C ALA A 333 24.83 19.44 1.61
N ARG A 334 23.85 18.53 1.81
CA ARG A 334 22.92 18.11 0.75
C ARG A 334 21.95 19.22 0.40
N GLU A 335 21.37 19.86 1.40
CA GLU A 335 20.43 20.96 1.21
C GLU A 335 21.13 22.32 0.95
N SER A 336 22.45 22.41 1.19
CA SER A 336 23.23 23.66 1.15
C SER A 336 22.61 24.73 2.05
N LYS A 337 22.09 24.32 3.21
CA LYS A 337 21.41 25.20 4.17
C LYS A 337 21.96 25.03 5.59
N THR A 338 21.83 26.09 6.36
CA THR A 338 22.08 26.05 7.81
C THR A 338 20.84 25.51 8.51
N VAL A 339 20.97 24.36 9.12
CA VAL A 339 19.90 23.74 9.93
C VAL A 339 19.79 24.45 11.27
N LYS A 340 18.57 24.75 11.68
CA LYS A 340 18.19 25.24 13.00
C LYS A 340 17.43 24.12 13.71
N ALA A 341 18.14 23.30 14.49
CA ALA A 341 17.59 22.09 15.04
C ALA A 341 16.85 22.31 16.37
N ILE A 342 15.69 21.66 16.49
CA ILE A 342 15.04 21.36 17.74
C ILE A 342 15.56 19.99 18.19
N ASN A 343 16.41 19.94 19.20
CA ASN A 343 16.93 18.68 19.71
C ASN A 343 15.99 18.09 20.73
N ILE A 344 15.73 16.80 20.57
CA ILE A 344 15.05 15.94 21.53
C ILE A 344 16.08 14.93 22.08
N ASP A 345 16.47 15.08 23.31
CA ASP A 345 17.26 14.07 24.03
C ASP A 345 16.34 12.90 24.42
N VAL A 346 16.38 11.85 23.62
CA VAL A 346 15.45 10.71 23.74
C VAL A 346 15.66 9.95 25.05
N GLY A 347 16.88 9.85 25.54
CA GLY A 347 17.17 9.21 26.84
C GLY A 347 16.56 9.99 28.01
N LYS A 348 16.70 11.33 28.02
CA LYS A 348 16.02 12.18 29.02
C LYS A 348 14.50 12.14 28.85
N PHE A 349 14.00 12.13 27.62
CA PHE A 349 12.57 11.97 27.35
C PHE A 349 12.05 10.63 27.91
N THR A 350 12.77 9.54 27.69
CA THR A 350 12.41 8.21 28.20
C THR A 350 12.28 8.21 29.71
N THR A 351 13.24 8.80 30.40
CA THR A 351 13.22 8.94 31.86
C THR A 351 12.06 9.84 32.31
N TRP A 352 11.91 11.02 31.72
CA TRP A 352 10.84 11.96 32.02
C TRP A 352 9.46 11.34 31.78
N ASN A 353 9.27 10.65 30.65
CA ASN A 353 8.01 9.96 30.31
C ASN A 353 7.65 8.86 31.33
N SER A 354 8.65 8.15 31.84
CA SER A 354 8.42 7.08 32.83
C SER A 354 8.04 7.60 34.22
N THR A 355 8.43 8.82 34.58
CA THR A 355 8.27 9.40 35.92
C THR A 355 7.19 10.48 36.02
N ASN A 356 6.71 11.03 34.90
CA ASN A 356 5.74 12.12 34.88
C ASN A 356 4.32 11.63 35.18
N THR A 357 3.87 11.86 36.41
CA THR A 357 2.54 11.44 36.88
C THR A 357 1.41 12.29 36.28
N SER A 358 1.64 13.60 36.04
CA SER A 358 0.65 14.49 35.44
C SER A 358 0.29 14.04 34.04
N LEU A 359 1.29 13.67 33.23
CA LEU A 359 1.07 13.15 31.88
C LEU A 359 0.27 11.84 31.91
N ARG A 360 0.61 10.92 32.80
CA ARG A 360 -0.12 9.66 32.95
C ARG A 360 -1.56 9.84 33.37
N THR A 361 -1.86 10.89 34.14
CA THR A 361 -3.25 11.24 34.51
C THR A 361 -4.05 11.68 33.29
N ILE A 362 -3.43 12.39 32.34
CA ILE A 362 -4.09 12.85 31.12
C ILE A 362 -4.24 11.69 30.11
N GLU A 363 -3.18 10.96 29.84
CA GLU A 363 -3.12 9.93 28.79
C GLU A 363 -3.52 8.53 29.27
N GLY A 364 -3.52 8.27 30.55
CA GLY A 364 -3.72 6.92 31.13
C GLY A 364 -2.57 5.94 30.85
N LYS A 365 -1.55 6.35 30.10
CA LYS A 365 -0.40 5.53 29.66
C LYS A 365 0.83 6.41 29.44
N PRO A 366 2.04 5.84 29.32
CA PRO A 366 3.21 6.56 28.81
C PRO A 366 3.00 7.02 27.36
N VAL A 367 3.63 8.15 27.00
CA VAL A 367 3.64 8.65 25.61
C VAL A 367 4.31 7.63 24.70
N GLY A 368 3.58 7.15 23.72
CA GLY A 368 4.08 6.31 22.63
C GLY A 368 4.26 7.08 21.32
N THR A 369 3.44 8.13 21.11
CA THR A 369 3.52 8.97 19.90
C THR A 369 3.80 10.41 20.28
N LEU A 370 4.98 10.91 19.90
CA LEU A 370 5.44 12.27 20.11
C LEU A 370 5.38 13.06 18.79
N TYR A 371 4.57 14.11 18.74
CA TYR A 371 4.48 15.00 17.60
C TYR A 371 5.23 16.31 17.91
N VAL A 372 6.15 16.71 17.01
CA VAL A 372 6.97 17.92 17.17
C VAL A 372 6.79 18.83 15.97
N VAL A 373 6.39 20.07 16.19
CA VAL A 373 6.22 21.05 15.13
C VAL A 373 7.03 22.32 15.41
N ASP A 374 7.79 22.72 14.39
CA ASP A 374 8.53 23.99 14.39
C ASP A 374 7.63 25.09 13.78
N LYS A 375 7.23 26.03 14.63
CA LYS A 375 6.47 27.23 14.25
C LYS A 375 7.32 28.50 14.36
N ARG A 376 8.65 28.38 14.44
CA ARG A 376 9.53 29.54 14.41
C ARG A 376 9.41 30.26 13.08
N THR A 377 9.30 31.57 13.13
CA THR A 377 9.24 32.47 11.97
C THR A 377 10.56 33.20 11.79
N GLY A 378 10.80 33.77 10.61
CA GLY A 378 12.00 34.51 10.32
C GLY A 378 13.22 33.66 9.89
N LEU A 379 13.05 32.39 9.63
CA LEU A 379 14.07 31.59 8.97
C LEU A 379 14.25 32.10 7.54
N THR A 380 15.50 32.34 7.14
CA THR A 380 15.83 32.75 5.79
C THR A 380 15.80 31.58 4.80
N SER A 381 15.81 31.84 3.52
CA SER A 381 15.85 30.79 2.47
C SER A 381 17.10 29.91 2.56
N SER A 382 18.18 30.40 3.17
CA SER A 382 19.42 29.65 3.46
C SER A 382 19.36 28.85 4.78
N GLN A 383 18.24 28.87 5.49
CA GLN A 383 18.04 28.16 6.75
C GLN A 383 16.97 27.10 6.62
N LEU A 384 17.09 26.06 7.42
CA LEU A 384 16.18 24.92 7.44
C LEU A 384 15.81 24.60 8.89
N GLY A 385 14.53 24.75 9.23
CA GLY A 385 14.00 24.25 10.50
C GLY A 385 13.94 22.73 10.50
N ALA A 386 14.40 22.08 11.56
CA ALA A 386 14.44 20.62 11.64
C ALA A 386 14.31 20.12 13.09
N VAL A 387 14.01 18.83 13.23
CA VAL A 387 14.07 18.11 14.51
C VAL A 387 15.31 17.21 14.50
N ARG A 388 15.99 17.09 15.64
CA ARG A 388 17.10 16.14 15.81
C ARG A 388 16.88 15.30 17.06
N LEU A 389 16.96 13.98 16.90
CA LEU A 389 16.92 13.01 17.99
C LEU A 389 18.34 12.68 18.40
N THR A 390 18.65 12.88 19.67
CA THR A 390 19.96 12.58 20.28
C THR A 390 19.81 11.60 21.42
N ASN A 391 20.89 10.91 21.80
CA ASN A 391 20.91 10.01 22.94
C ASN A 391 19.78 8.94 22.89
N GLY A 392 19.50 8.42 21.69
CA GLY A 392 18.37 7.54 21.40
C GLY A 392 18.63 6.05 21.60
N VAL A 393 19.75 5.64 22.19
CA VAL A 393 20.09 4.21 22.41
C VAL A 393 18.98 3.49 23.16
N VAL A 394 18.38 4.13 24.16
CA VAL A 394 17.24 3.62 24.91
C VAL A 394 16.03 4.50 24.70
N ILE A 395 14.96 3.93 24.17
CA ILE A 395 13.65 4.57 24.01
C ILE A 395 12.66 4.00 25.05
N PRO A 396 11.44 4.55 25.21
CA PRO A 396 10.42 3.95 26.07
C PRO A 396 10.14 2.49 25.69
N SER A 397 10.10 1.60 26.68
CA SER A 397 9.90 0.15 26.45
C SER A 397 8.54 -0.20 25.84
N THR A 398 7.55 0.69 25.95
CA THR A 398 6.25 0.57 25.29
C THR A 398 6.28 0.95 23.80
N GLY A 399 7.44 1.39 23.30
CA GLY A 399 7.64 1.90 21.95
C GLY A 399 7.59 3.43 21.87
N LEU A 400 8.14 3.95 20.76
CA LEU A 400 8.14 5.39 20.48
C LEU A 400 8.02 5.66 18.99
N THR A 401 7.02 6.44 18.62
CA THR A 401 6.91 7.05 17.29
C THR A 401 7.13 8.55 17.43
N VAL A 402 8.09 9.09 16.69
CA VAL A 402 8.34 10.53 16.60
C VAL A 402 7.88 11.03 15.24
N VAL A 403 7.02 12.04 15.24
CA VAL A 403 6.44 12.60 14.02
C VAL A 403 6.72 14.11 13.94
N THR A 404 7.14 14.57 12.77
CA THR A 404 7.31 15.99 12.49
C THR A 404 7.05 16.30 11.01
N PRO A 405 6.44 17.45 10.66
CA PRO A 405 6.39 17.89 9.27
C PRO A 405 7.73 18.37 8.72
N GLN A 406 8.71 18.65 9.59
CA GLN A 406 10.06 19.10 9.22
C GLN A 406 10.98 17.92 8.87
N PRO A 407 12.15 18.16 8.23
CA PRO A 407 13.23 17.19 8.17
C PRO A 407 13.69 16.77 9.56
N LEU A 408 14.11 15.50 9.70
CA LEU A 408 14.54 14.95 10.96
C LEU A 408 15.93 14.31 10.85
N TYR A 409 16.75 14.53 11.86
CA TYR A 409 18.10 13.97 11.99
C TYR A 409 18.13 13.00 13.17
N ILE A 410 18.70 11.80 12.97
CA ILE A 410 18.99 10.86 14.05
C ILE A 410 20.50 10.90 14.29
N ASP A 411 20.90 11.26 15.51
CA ASP A 411 22.29 11.46 15.90
C ASP A 411 22.74 10.31 16.80
N GLY A 412 23.63 9.47 16.25
CA GLY A 412 24.14 8.26 16.89
C GLY A 412 23.22 7.05 16.82
N ASN A 413 23.49 6.06 17.66
CA ASN A 413 22.69 4.85 17.76
C ASN A 413 21.28 5.12 18.26
N TYR A 414 20.29 4.42 17.69
CA TYR A 414 18.88 4.59 18.04
C TYR A 414 18.20 3.25 18.30
N ASN A 415 17.49 3.15 19.43
CA ASN A 415 16.68 1.99 19.82
C ASN A 415 17.48 0.67 19.82
N CYS A 416 18.58 0.66 20.55
CA CYS A 416 19.41 -0.52 20.76
C CYS A 416 19.84 -0.57 22.24
N PHE A 417 18.94 -1.00 23.11
CA PHE A 417 19.12 -0.92 24.57
C PHE A 417 20.16 -1.90 25.17
N ASN A 418 20.73 -2.75 24.32
CA ASN A 418 21.81 -3.67 24.71
C ASN A 418 22.94 -3.60 23.68
N THR A 419 24.17 -3.51 24.16
CA THR A 419 25.36 -3.45 23.31
C THR A 419 25.52 -4.65 22.36
N ASN A 420 24.96 -5.81 22.69
CA ASN A 420 24.94 -6.99 21.82
C ASN A 420 24.08 -6.79 20.56
N GLY A 421 23.20 -5.80 20.54
CA GLY A 421 22.42 -5.42 19.35
C GLY A 421 23.15 -4.47 18.41
N LEU A 422 24.25 -3.84 18.85
CA LEU A 422 25.00 -2.89 18.01
C LEU A 422 25.68 -3.63 16.84
N GLY A 423 25.49 -3.10 15.63
CA GLY A 423 26.01 -3.73 14.41
C GLY A 423 25.28 -5.01 13.99
N SER A 424 24.23 -5.40 14.71
CA SER A 424 23.50 -6.65 14.50
C SER A 424 22.17 -6.42 13.78
N THR A 425 21.76 -7.40 12.98
CA THR A 425 20.41 -7.50 12.42
C THR A 425 19.41 -8.17 13.36
N ASN A 426 19.81 -8.48 14.59
CA ASN A 426 18.95 -9.06 15.61
C ASN A 426 18.20 -7.99 16.38
N THR A 427 16.88 -7.90 16.17
CA THR A 427 15.99 -6.91 16.79
C THR A 427 15.41 -7.34 18.15
N THR A 428 15.98 -8.38 18.78
CA THR A 428 15.61 -8.77 20.15
C THR A 428 15.88 -7.65 21.16
N TYR A 429 16.84 -6.77 20.88
CA TYR A 429 17.27 -5.67 21.74
C TYR A 429 16.71 -4.31 21.33
N SER A 430 15.57 -4.29 20.62
CA SER A 430 14.85 -3.10 20.22
C SER A 430 13.42 -3.11 20.72
N TYR A 431 12.82 -1.92 20.85
CA TYR A 431 11.40 -1.71 21.13
C TYR A 431 10.67 -1.26 19.86
N PRO A 432 9.34 -1.34 19.78
CA PRO A 432 8.59 -0.81 18.64
C PRO A 432 8.90 0.67 18.40
N ALA A 433 9.49 1.01 17.26
CA ALA A 433 9.90 2.38 16.97
C ALA A 433 9.60 2.80 15.54
N ALA A 434 9.15 4.06 15.38
CA ALA A 434 9.03 4.68 14.07
C ALA A 434 9.46 6.16 14.12
N VAL A 435 9.97 6.64 12.98
CA VAL A 435 10.27 8.05 12.74
C VAL A 435 9.56 8.46 11.46
N MET A 436 8.77 9.53 11.53
CA MET A 436 7.97 10.02 10.41
C MET A 436 8.25 11.51 10.20
N ALA A 437 8.77 11.87 9.03
CA ALA A 437 9.27 13.21 8.76
C ALA A 437 9.25 13.55 7.27
N ASP A 438 9.53 14.83 6.91
CA ASP A 438 9.72 15.24 5.53
C ASP A 438 10.90 14.52 4.86
N ALA A 439 11.99 14.38 5.60
CA ALA A 439 13.18 13.62 5.22
C ALA A 439 13.90 13.14 6.48
N ILE A 440 14.64 12.04 6.39
CA ILE A 440 15.38 11.46 7.52
C ILE A 440 16.87 11.40 7.16
N THR A 441 17.71 12.01 8.00
CA THR A 441 19.16 12.00 7.87
C THR A 441 19.81 11.33 9.06
N ILE A 442 20.74 10.44 8.80
CA ILE A 442 21.51 9.75 9.84
C ILE A 442 22.86 10.47 10.04
N LEU A 443 23.12 10.84 11.28
CA LEU A 443 24.40 11.33 11.76
C LEU A 443 25.02 10.25 12.64
N SER A 444 26.31 10.00 12.49
CA SER A 444 26.98 9.01 13.34
C SER A 444 27.25 9.57 14.74
N GLY A 445 27.61 8.69 15.69
CA GLY A 445 28.01 9.12 17.03
C GLY A 445 29.27 10.01 17.07
N ASN A 446 29.95 10.20 15.93
CA ASN A 446 31.12 11.07 15.80
C ASN A 446 30.74 12.47 15.20
N TRP A 447 29.47 12.68 14.86
CA TRP A 447 29.03 13.96 14.32
C TRP A 447 29.26 15.09 15.31
N THR A 448 29.78 16.20 14.81
CA THR A 448 29.86 17.45 15.57
C THR A 448 29.39 18.62 14.70
N ASP A 449 28.52 19.47 15.24
CA ASP A 449 27.95 20.63 14.54
C ASP A 449 29.04 21.56 14.02
N GLY A 450 30.14 21.71 14.77
CA GLY A 450 31.30 22.55 14.40
C GLY A 450 32.02 22.08 13.14
N ASN A 451 31.99 20.77 12.84
CA ASN A 451 32.64 20.20 11.65
C ASN A 451 31.72 20.17 10.42
N SER A 452 30.46 20.58 10.54
CA SER A 452 29.47 20.45 9.47
C SER A 452 29.83 21.17 8.18
N THR A 453 30.63 22.25 8.26
CA THR A 453 31.13 23.02 7.10
C THR A 453 32.46 22.50 6.56
N ALA A 454 33.10 21.54 7.22
CA ALA A 454 34.37 20.97 6.76
C ALA A 454 34.16 20.15 5.47
N ALA A 455 35.25 19.95 4.73
CA ALA A 455 35.23 19.05 3.58
C ALA A 455 34.79 17.66 3.99
N VAL A 456 34.10 16.96 3.11
CA VAL A 456 33.48 15.64 3.39
C VAL A 456 34.49 14.65 3.99
N GLY A 457 35.74 14.61 3.49
CA GLY A 457 36.81 13.76 3.99
C GLY A 457 37.26 14.03 5.45
N SER A 458 36.81 15.14 6.03
CA SER A 458 37.05 15.49 7.45
C SER A 458 35.85 15.24 8.34
N ARG A 459 34.71 14.85 7.79
CA ARG A 459 33.47 14.48 8.49
C ARG A 459 33.37 12.96 8.59
N ASN A 460 34.25 12.36 9.39
CA ASN A 460 34.35 10.91 9.47
C ASN A 460 33.27 10.32 10.36
N ALA A 461 32.49 9.40 9.81
CA ALA A 461 31.47 8.67 10.55
C ALA A 461 32.06 7.53 11.40
N THR A 462 31.29 7.04 12.33
CA THR A 462 31.54 5.81 13.09
C THR A 462 30.39 4.81 12.86
N PRO A 463 30.62 3.49 13.06
CA PRO A 463 29.55 2.51 12.95
C PRO A 463 28.32 2.90 13.77
N THR A 464 27.15 2.86 13.15
CA THR A 464 25.91 3.33 13.76
C THR A 464 24.79 2.33 13.50
N THR A 465 23.96 2.08 14.52
CA THR A 465 22.83 1.14 14.46
C THR A 465 21.53 1.91 14.72
N VAL A 466 20.55 1.75 13.83
CA VAL A 466 19.21 2.33 13.96
C VAL A 466 18.16 1.26 13.76
N ASN A 467 17.31 1.06 14.77
CA ASN A 467 16.20 0.11 14.76
C ASN A 467 14.89 0.89 14.81
N ALA A 468 14.31 1.21 13.64
CA ALA A 468 13.04 1.92 13.55
C ALA A 468 12.43 1.78 12.15
N ALA A 469 11.10 1.83 12.07
CA ALA A 469 10.43 2.07 10.82
C ALA A 469 10.56 3.56 10.43
N PHE A 470 10.79 3.83 9.14
CA PHE A 470 10.86 5.18 8.59
C PHE A 470 9.67 5.43 7.65
N LEU A 471 8.96 6.53 7.85
CA LEU A 471 7.98 7.06 6.91
C LEU A 471 8.38 8.47 6.53
N THR A 472 8.68 8.70 5.25
CA THR A 472 9.22 10.00 4.82
C THR A 472 8.83 10.33 3.39
N GLY A 473 9.13 11.56 3.00
CA GLY A 473 9.22 11.97 1.62
C GLY A 473 10.56 11.57 1.00
N GLU A 474 10.60 11.59 -0.31
CA GLU A 474 11.80 11.39 -1.11
C GLU A 474 11.87 12.42 -2.24
N VAL A 475 13.04 12.61 -2.82
CA VAL A 475 13.23 13.45 -4.01
C VAL A 475 13.31 12.54 -5.22
N GLU A 476 12.20 12.45 -5.97
CA GLU A 476 12.12 11.58 -7.14
C GLU A 476 13.02 12.06 -8.27
N THR A 477 13.82 11.18 -8.87
CA THR A 477 14.66 11.41 -10.04
C THR A 477 13.84 11.96 -11.22
N SER A 478 12.65 11.42 -11.43
CA SER A 478 11.71 11.83 -12.49
C SER A 478 11.23 13.28 -12.34
N VAL A 479 11.10 13.77 -11.12
CA VAL A 479 10.67 15.15 -10.82
C VAL A 479 11.85 16.11 -10.84
N HIS A 480 13.00 15.67 -10.33
CA HIS A 480 14.21 16.50 -10.28
C HIS A 480 14.92 16.63 -11.64
N GLY A 481 14.72 15.66 -12.56
CA GLY A 481 15.33 15.65 -13.89
C GLY A 481 16.80 15.20 -13.93
N SER A 482 17.30 14.65 -12.83
CA SER A 482 18.62 14.01 -12.72
C SER A 482 18.61 13.05 -11.54
N TYR A 483 19.49 12.05 -11.54
CA TYR A 483 19.58 11.06 -10.46
C TYR A 483 19.60 11.71 -9.08
N SER A 484 18.62 11.39 -8.25
CA SER A 484 18.44 11.97 -6.92
C SER A 484 18.70 10.99 -5.77
N GLY A 485 19.01 9.73 -6.11
CA GLY A 485 19.27 8.64 -5.18
C GLY A 485 18.01 7.82 -4.88
N GLY A 486 17.98 6.56 -5.18
CA GLY A 486 16.85 5.67 -4.92
C GLY A 486 16.76 5.19 -3.47
N ALA A 487 16.06 4.07 -3.26
CA ALA A 487 15.81 3.51 -1.93
C ALA A 487 17.09 3.23 -1.12
N GLU A 488 18.22 2.99 -1.78
CA GLU A 488 19.51 2.84 -1.11
C GLU A 488 20.06 4.14 -0.52
N ASN A 489 19.49 5.29 -0.89
CA ASN A 489 19.78 6.62 -0.35
C ASN A 489 18.58 7.24 0.40
N PHE A 490 17.58 6.42 0.69
CA PHE A 490 16.40 6.80 1.45
C PHE A 490 16.73 7.36 2.84
N PRO A 491 17.58 6.70 3.68
CA PRO A 491 18.25 7.38 4.77
C PRO A 491 19.36 8.27 4.19
N ARG A 492 19.32 9.56 4.49
CA ARG A 492 20.31 10.54 4.02
C ARG A 492 21.54 10.54 4.93
N PHE A 493 22.69 10.93 4.37
CA PHE A 493 23.97 10.97 5.09
C PHE A 493 24.71 12.27 4.79
N LEU A 494 25.54 12.73 5.74
CA LEU A 494 26.35 13.95 5.61
C LEU A 494 27.84 13.72 5.92
N GLU A 495 28.24 12.48 6.21
CA GLU A 495 29.58 12.12 6.68
C GLU A 495 30.27 11.15 5.71
N THR A 496 31.56 11.01 5.81
CA THR A 496 32.34 9.97 5.12
C THR A 496 32.33 8.72 5.96
N TRP A 497 31.62 7.70 5.49
CA TRP A 497 31.55 6.39 6.16
C TRP A 497 32.67 5.44 5.71
N GLY A 498 32.91 5.37 4.40
CA GLY A 498 33.86 4.41 3.83
C GLY A 498 33.43 2.95 4.07
N SER A 499 34.19 2.01 3.54
CA SER A 499 33.89 0.58 3.66
C SER A 499 34.10 0.00 5.08
N ALA A 500 34.80 0.73 5.94
CA ALA A 500 35.09 0.28 7.30
C ALA A 500 33.98 0.62 8.30
N ASN A 501 33.11 1.59 7.98
CA ASN A 501 32.07 2.05 8.89
C ASN A 501 30.70 1.59 8.37
N THR A 502 30.08 0.68 9.11
CA THR A 502 28.80 0.10 8.75
C THR A 502 27.65 0.91 9.32
N PHE A 503 26.68 1.21 8.47
CA PHE A 503 25.35 1.62 8.91
C PHE A 503 24.47 0.38 8.99
N THR A 504 24.14 -0.04 10.21
CA THR A 504 23.21 -1.13 10.47
C THR A 504 21.81 -0.58 10.65
N TYR A 505 20.88 -1.04 9.80
CA TYR A 505 19.50 -0.59 9.82
C TYR A 505 18.55 -1.78 9.88
N ASN A 506 17.68 -1.79 10.88
CA ASN A 506 16.65 -2.79 11.04
C ASN A 506 15.29 -2.07 11.11
N GLY A 507 14.44 -2.26 10.09
CA GLY A 507 13.19 -1.54 10.07
C GLY A 507 12.38 -1.75 8.80
N SER A 508 11.62 -0.73 8.44
CA SER A 508 10.80 -0.63 7.25
C SER A 508 10.99 0.77 6.63
N MET A 509 11.19 0.85 5.34
CA MET A 509 11.37 2.09 4.59
C MET A 509 10.11 2.42 3.79
N VAL A 510 9.40 3.49 4.17
CA VAL A 510 8.12 3.88 3.58
C VAL A 510 8.22 5.28 2.98
N ALA A 511 8.25 5.39 1.65
CA ALA A 511 8.21 6.65 0.91
C ALA A 511 6.79 6.92 0.41
N MET A 512 6.14 7.94 0.98
CA MET A 512 4.72 8.20 0.72
C MET A 512 4.48 9.41 -0.19
N PHE A 513 5.44 10.33 -0.29
CA PHE A 513 5.29 11.62 -0.97
C PHE A 513 6.65 12.19 -1.36
N GLY A 514 6.66 13.25 -2.19
CA GLY A 514 7.89 14.04 -2.44
C GLY A 514 8.22 14.94 -1.24
N SER A 515 9.49 14.98 -0.82
CA SER A 515 9.96 15.89 0.25
C SER A 515 9.64 17.34 -0.06
N ARG A 516 9.19 18.11 0.94
CA ARG A 516 8.70 19.48 0.79
C ARG A 516 9.70 20.53 1.29
N TYR A 517 10.54 20.17 2.23
CA TYR A 517 11.52 21.07 2.87
C TYR A 517 12.96 20.69 2.51
N ALA A 518 13.27 19.40 2.50
CA ALA A 518 14.56 18.86 2.10
C ALA A 518 14.47 18.34 0.67
N THR A 519 14.55 19.25 -0.30
CA THR A 519 14.18 19.01 -1.71
C THR A 519 15.36 18.82 -2.65
N ASN A 520 16.62 18.96 -2.16
CA ASN A 520 17.78 18.77 -3.01
C ASN A 520 18.01 17.29 -3.30
N ALA A 521 18.38 17.00 -4.54
CA ALA A 521 18.75 15.68 -4.99
C ALA A 521 19.95 15.12 -4.22
N TRP A 522 20.18 13.82 -4.35
CA TRP A 522 21.39 13.18 -3.86
C TRP A 522 22.62 13.91 -4.36
N GLY A 523 23.36 14.48 -3.44
CA GLY A 523 24.62 15.15 -3.74
C GLY A 523 25.72 14.10 -3.91
N GLN A 524 26.57 14.35 -4.89
CA GLN A 524 27.73 13.52 -5.19
C GLN A 524 28.72 13.45 -4.00
N SER A 525 29.88 12.87 -4.21
CA SER A 525 30.95 12.63 -3.24
C SER A 525 31.42 13.82 -2.37
N ASN A 526 30.96 15.04 -2.64
CA ASN A 526 31.17 16.22 -1.80
C ASN A 526 30.17 16.37 -0.64
N VAL A 527 29.08 15.59 -0.65
CA VAL A 527 28.05 15.59 0.43
C VAL A 527 28.38 14.52 1.46
N TYR A 528 28.61 13.28 1.03
CA TYR A 528 28.97 12.18 1.91
C TYR A 528 29.76 11.08 1.17
N GLY A 529 30.42 10.20 1.92
CA GLY A 529 30.95 8.94 1.43
C GLY A 529 30.04 7.80 1.92
N PRO A 530 29.54 6.89 1.05
CA PRO A 530 28.53 5.92 1.42
C PRO A 530 29.01 4.91 2.48
N PRO A 531 28.13 4.47 3.41
CA PRO A 531 28.43 3.43 4.39
C PRO A 531 28.48 2.03 3.76
N ALA A 532 29.16 1.10 4.40
CA ALA A 532 28.84 -0.30 4.28
C ALA A 532 27.41 -0.50 4.87
N ARG A 533 26.51 -1.13 4.10
CA ARG A 533 25.10 -1.29 4.49
C ARG A 533 24.85 -2.68 5.05
N ASN A 534 24.38 -2.76 6.30
CA ASN A 534 23.89 -3.98 6.92
C ASN A 534 22.40 -3.78 7.25
N TRP A 535 21.54 -3.95 6.23
CA TRP A 535 20.13 -3.61 6.33
C TRP A 535 19.27 -4.86 6.33
N THR A 536 18.24 -4.85 7.18
CA THR A 536 17.23 -5.90 7.19
C THR A 536 15.86 -5.34 7.56
N TYR A 537 14.83 -6.08 7.19
CA TYR A 537 13.47 -5.85 7.64
C TYR A 537 13.30 -6.32 9.09
N ASP A 538 12.71 -5.49 9.93
CA ASP A 538 12.36 -5.92 11.30
C ASP A 538 11.11 -6.80 11.30
N ARG A 539 11.31 -8.10 11.41
CA ARG A 539 10.22 -9.10 11.41
C ARG A 539 9.29 -8.99 12.62
N ASN A 540 9.65 -8.23 13.65
CA ASN A 540 8.73 -7.91 14.75
C ASN A 540 7.48 -7.18 14.24
N PHE A 541 7.56 -6.43 13.15
CA PHE A 541 6.42 -5.71 12.57
C PHE A 541 5.34 -6.64 11.97
N ASN A 542 5.59 -7.93 11.84
CA ASN A 542 4.58 -8.92 11.51
C ASN A 542 3.64 -9.25 12.69
N ASP A 543 4.02 -8.85 13.92
CA ASP A 543 3.21 -8.99 15.12
C ASP A 543 2.52 -7.65 15.42
N PRO A 544 1.18 -7.59 15.47
CA PRO A 544 0.46 -6.34 15.73
C PRO A 544 0.82 -5.70 17.09
N ALA A 545 1.19 -6.53 18.09
CA ALA A 545 1.59 -6.04 19.41
C ALA A 545 2.99 -5.38 19.41
N LYS A 546 3.76 -5.59 18.35
CA LYS A 546 5.12 -5.05 18.18
C LYS A 546 5.21 -3.98 17.10
N LEU A 547 4.08 -3.58 16.53
CA LEU A 547 4.05 -2.45 15.61
C LEU A 547 4.30 -1.15 16.40
N PRO A 548 5.05 -0.20 15.82
CA PRO A 548 5.24 1.11 16.40
C PRO A 548 3.90 1.81 16.68
N PRO A 549 3.78 2.58 17.76
CA PRO A 549 2.58 3.37 18.04
C PRO A 549 2.17 4.21 16.81
N SER A 550 0.88 4.36 16.58
CA SER A 550 0.31 5.13 15.46
C SER A 550 0.75 4.68 14.06
N THR A 551 1.17 3.42 13.89
CA THR A 551 1.48 2.85 12.58
C THR A 551 0.32 3.07 11.61
N PRO A 552 0.53 3.72 10.45
CA PRO A 552 -0.52 3.86 9.45
C PRO A 552 -0.82 2.54 8.77
N SER A 553 -2.06 2.41 8.31
CA SER A 553 -2.50 1.23 7.57
C SER A 553 -3.11 1.64 6.23
N VAL A 554 -2.83 0.86 5.21
CA VAL A 554 -3.42 1.01 3.87
C VAL A 554 -4.55 0.03 3.68
N SER A 555 -5.56 0.45 2.94
CA SER A 555 -6.77 -0.34 2.66
C SER A 555 -6.70 -0.95 1.27
N THR A 556 -7.16 -2.18 1.14
CA THR A 556 -7.28 -2.88 -0.13
C THR A 556 -8.47 -3.83 -0.14
N LEU A 557 -8.94 -4.15 -1.36
CA LEU A 557 -9.89 -5.23 -1.60
C LEU A 557 -9.16 -6.35 -2.36
N ILE A 558 -9.23 -7.55 -1.82
CA ILE A 558 -8.60 -8.74 -2.37
C ILE A 558 -9.71 -9.68 -2.87
N ARG A 559 -9.67 -10.07 -4.13
CA ARG A 559 -10.56 -11.08 -4.70
C ARG A 559 -9.99 -12.46 -4.41
N SER A 560 -10.77 -13.31 -3.75
CA SER A 560 -10.30 -14.65 -3.37
C SER A 560 -10.91 -15.76 -4.21
N HIS A 561 -12.20 -15.65 -4.55
CA HIS A 561 -12.91 -16.69 -5.27
C HIS A 561 -14.00 -16.10 -6.18
N TRP A 562 -14.16 -16.71 -7.36
CA TRP A 562 -15.27 -16.47 -8.27
C TRP A 562 -15.87 -17.81 -8.70
N ALA A 563 -17.19 -17.93 -8.70
CA ALA A 563 -17.88 -19.14 -9.11
C ALA A 563 -19.21 -18.84 -9.80
N ARG A 564 -19.56 -19.67 -10.76
CA ARG A 564 -20.94 -19.78 -11.23
C ARG A 564 -21.70 -20.71 -10.31
N LEU A 565 -22.89 -20.30 -9.91
CA LEU A 565 -23.77 -21.11 -9.07
C LEU A 565 -24.81 -21.82 -9.94
N SER A 566 -25.15 -23.04 -9.56
CA SER A 566 -26.27 -23.75 -10.19
C SER A 566 -27.59 -23.05 -9.81
N THR A 567 -28.38 -22.66 -10.80
CA THR A 567 -29.73 -22.15 -10.60
C THR A 567 -30.68 -23.29 -10.78
N HIS A 568 -31.14 -23.86 -9.67
CA HIS A 568 -32.22 -24.86 -9.67
C HIS A 568 -33.57 -24.17 -9.62
#